data_6fb0339a45ff29b905f0d2e40ffe112e
#
_entry.id   6fb0339a45ff29b905f0d2e40ffe112e
#
_cell.length_a   1.000
_cell.length_b   1.000
_cell.length_c   1.000
_cell.angle_alpha   90.00
_cell.angle_beta   90.00
_cell.angle_gamma   90.00
#
_symmetry.space_group_name_H-M   'P 1'
#
loop_
_entity.id
_entity.type
_entity.pdbx_description
1 polymer ?
#
loop_
_entity_poly.entity_id
_entity_poly.type
_entity_poly.pdbx_seq_one_letter_code
_entity_poly.pdbx_strand_id
1 'polypeptide(L)'
;GIKTVCDFRTTDVAHGGQGAPLVPIGDRLLFSEYDFCLNIGGIANVSYILMGDLNAFDVCVANMALNLLAEQTGYPFDANGEMARRGVLNIELLEKLNSLSYYSQELPKSLGKEWFERHFLPLLGSSQLTIRDLLATCTEHMAVQIAQIFEGWTGSVLVTGGGAFNEFL
;
A
#
# COMPACT_ATOMS: atom_id res chain seq x y z
N GLY A 1 23.14 15.75 26.70
CA GLY A 1 21.94 15.52 25.89
C GLY A 1 22.29 14.74 24.62
N ILE A 2 21.36 13.95 24.11
CA ILE A 2 21.51 13.26 22.82
C ILE A 2 21.12 14.25 21.72
N LYS A 3 21.95 14.40 20.68
CA LYS A 3 21.58 15.18 19.49
C LYS A 3 20.46 14.42 18.75
N THR A 4 19.33 15.08 18.57
CA THR A 4 18.19 14.52 17.83
C THR A 4 17.97 15.32 16.56
N VAL A 5 17.82 14.62 15.43
CA VAL A 5 17.46 15.21 14.13
C VAL A 5 16.10 14.61 13.74
N CYS A 6 15.21 15.45 13.26
CA CYS A 6 13.84 15.04 12.88
C CYS A 6 13.39 15.80 11.64
N ASP A 7 12.17 15.49 11.18
CA ASP A 7 11.50 16.15 10.05
C ASP A 7 12.24 16.00 8.71
N PHE A 8 12.71 14.81 8.42
CA PHE A 8 13.36 14.49 7.13
C PHE A 8 12.42 14.68 5.93
N ARG A 9 11.11 14.51 6.12
CA ARG A 9 10.10 14.68 5.07
C ARG A 9 10.07 16.11 4.54
N THR A 10 9.98 17.10 5.41
CA THR A 10 10.00 18.51 5.03
C THR A 10 11.33 18.89 4.36
N THR A 11 12.43 18.31 4.85
CA THR A 11 13.75 18.51 4.26
C THR A 11 13.84 17.96 2.84
N ASP A 12 13.31 16.75 2.60
CA ASP A 12 13.29 16.13 1.27
C ASP A 12 12.46 16.97 0.28
N VAL A 13 11.26 17.39 0.70
CA VAL A 13 10.42 18.28 -0.13
C VAL A 13 11.10 19.60 -0.44
N ALA A 14 11.80 20.20 0.52
CA ALA A 14 12.54 21.47 0.31
C ALA A 14 13.68 21.31 -0.71
N HIS A 15 14.19 20.09 -0.92
CA HIS A 15 15.20 19.77 -1.93
C HIS A 15 14.62 19.21 -3.24
N GLY A 16 13.31 19.31 -3.43
CA GLY A 16 12.62 18.89 -4.66
C GLY A 16 12.18 17.42 -4.67
N GLY A 17 12.29 16.70 -3.55
CA GLY A 17 11.76 15.35 -3.37
C GLY A 17 10.26 15.34 -3.10
N GLN A 18 9.69 14.14 -3.00
CA GLN A 18 8.25 13.95 -2.75
C GLN A 18 7.90 13.86 -1.25
N GLY A 19 8.90 13.78 -0.38
CA GLY A 19 8.73 13.59 1.05
C GLY A 19 8.23 12.20 1.48
N ALA A 20 7.98 11.32 0.52
CA ALA A 20 7.58 9.93 0.75
C ALA A 20 7.82 9.09 -0.52
N PRO A 21 8.11 7.76 -0.34
CA PRO A 21 8.47 7.14 0.93
C PRO A 21 9.89 7.52 1.40
N LEU A 22 10.13 7.54 2.71
CA LEU A 22 11.46 7.85 3.30
C LEU A 22 12.24 6.60 3.72
N VAL A 23 11.55 5.46 3.86
CA VAL A 23 12.14 4.19 4.30
C VAL A 23 13.16 3.60 3.33
N PRO A 24 13.11 3.85 2.00
CA PRO A 24 13.97 3.20 1.01
C PRO A 24 15.48 3.32 1.28
N ILE A 25 15.92 4.40 1.91
CA ILE A 25 17.33 4.50 2.30
C ILE A 25 17.72 3.46 3.36
N GLY A 26 16.78 3.16 4.28
CA GLY A 26 16.93 2.09 5.26
C GLY A 26 16.94 0.71 4.58
N ASP A 27 16.02 0.49 3.64
CA ASP A 27 15.94 -0.75 2.87
C ASP A 27 17.25 -1.02 2.15
N ARG A 28 17.80 -0.02 1.45
CA ARG A 28 19.08 -0.12 0.77
C ARG A 28 20.27 -0.45 1.70
N LEU A 29 20.27 0.11 2.91
CA LEU A 29 21.41 -0.01 3.82
C LEU A 29 21.34 -1.27 4.69
N LEU A 30 20.13 -1.74 5.02
CA LEU A 30 19.92 -2.81 5.97
C LEU A 30 19.49 -4.13 5.33
N PHE A 31 18.92 -4.09 4.12
CA PHE A 31 18.31 -5.23 3.45
C PHE A 31 18.75 -5.36 2.00
N SER A 32 20.00 -5.01 1.72
CA SER A 32 20.60 -5.02 0.38
C SER A 32 20.70 -6.42 -0.26
N GLU A 33 20.46 -7.48 0.50
CA GLU A 33 20.37 -8.86 0.02
C GLU A 33 19.06 -9.20 -0.69
N TYR A 34 18.02 -8.35 -0.56
CA TYR A 34 16.75 -8.51 -1.26
C TYR A 34 16.69 -7.61 -2.49
N ASP A 35 16.12 -8.13 -3.57
CA ASP A 35 15.93 -7.39 -4.80
C ASP A 35 14.86 -6.31 -4.66
N PHE A 36 13.82 -6.61 -3.86
CA PHE A 36 12.73 -5.70 -3.54
C PHE A 36 12.44 -5.68 -2.04
N CYS A 37 12.08 -4.52 -1.52
CA CYS A 37 11.47 -4.36 -0.21
C CYS A 37 10.04 -3.84 -0.39
N LEU A 38 9.04 -4.64 -0.03
CA LEU A 38 7.62 -4.30 -0.06
C LEU A 38 7.13 -4.08 1.37
N ASN A 39 6.72 -2.85 1.68
CA ASN A 39 6.10 -2.54 2.95
C ASN A 39 4.59 -2.40 2.79
N ILE A 40 3.82 -3.28 3.45
CA ILE A 40 2.35 -3.26 3.45
C ILE A 40 1.88 -2.58 4.73
N GLY A 41 2.00 -1.24 4.73
CA GLY A 41 1.51 -0.35 5.79
C GLY A 41 0.06 0.10 5.58
N GLY A 42 -0.28 1.31 5.98
CA GLY A 42 -1.56 1.95 5.63
C GLY A 42 -1.71 2.14 4.12
N ILE A 43 -0.62 2.53 3.49
CA ILE A 43 -0.36 2.54 2.05
C ILE A 43 0.77 1.54 1.81
N ALA A 44 0.62 0.66 0.83
CA ALA A 44 1.69 -0.23 0.42
C ALA A 44 2.70 0.55 -0.42
N ASN A 45 3.99 0.35 -0.17
CA ASN A 45 5.06 0.94 -0.95
C ASN A 45 6.17 -0.09 -1.22
N VAL A 46 6.90 0.13 -2.29
CA VAL A 46 7.98 -0.73 -2.73
C VAL A 46 9.25 0.09 -2.95
N SER A 47 10.40 -0.51 -2.64
CA SER A 47 11.71 0.00 -3.03
C SER A 47 12.54 -1.10 -3.68
N TYR A 48 13.39 -0.72 -4.64
CA TYR A 48 14.31 -1.62 -5.34
C TYR A 48 15.45 -0.84 -5.97
N ILE A 49 16.53 -1.54 -6.30
CA ILE A 49 17.68 -0.94 -7.00
C ILE A 49 17.65 -1.38 -8.45
N LEU A 50 17.64 -0.42 -9.36
CA LEU A 50 17.73 -0.65 -10.80
C LEU A 50 18.90 0.14 -11.37
N MET A 51 19.86 -0.53 -12.03
CA MET A 51 21.07 0.07 -12.60
C MET A 51 21.89 0.91 -11.61
N GLY A 52 21.79 0.61 -10.30
CA GLY A 52 22.48 1.35 -9.24
C GLY A 52 21.65 2.46 -8.60
N ASP A 53 20.55 2.84 -9.20
CA ASP A 53 19.64 3.86 -8.68
C ASP A 53 18.58 3.26 -7.77
N LEU A 54 18.35 3.92 -6.64
CA LEU A 54 17.28 3.56 -5.72
C LEU A 54 15.94 4.10 -6.24
N ASN A 55 15.04 3.18 -6.57
CA ASN A 55 13.69 3.50 -6.99
C ASN A 55 12.72 3.17 -5.84
N ALA A 56 11.74 4.03 -5.62
CA ALA A 56 10.72 3.81 -4.61
C ALA A 56 9.44 4.57 -4.95
N PHE A 57 8.28 3.94 -4.67
CA PHE A 57 6.98 4.56 -4.89
C PHE A 57 5.88 3.87 -4.07
N ASP A 58 4.77 4.57 -3.89
CA ASP A 58 3.57 4.00 -3.29
C ASP A 58 2.82 3.14 -4.32
N VAL A 59 2.45 1.93 -3.91
CA VAL A 59 1.81 0.93 -4.76
C VAL A 59 0.30 1.13 -4.78
N CYS A 60 -0.32 0.99 -3.61
CA CYS A 60 -1.77 1.08 -3.45
C CYS A 60 -2.17 1.43 -2.03
N VAL A 61 -3.43 1.83 -1.87
CA VAL A 61 -4.10 1.89 -0.57
C VAL A 61 -4.16 0.47 0.00
N ALA A 62 -3.76 0.30 1.26
CA ALA A 62 -3.70 -1.00 1.92
C ALA A 62 -4.43 -0.97 3.27
N ASN A 63 -3.74 -1.16 4.40
CA ASN A 63 -4.40 -1.26 5.70
C ASN A 63 -5.21 -0.01 6.08
N MET A 64 -4.96 1.14 5.43
CA MET A 64 -5.78 2.34 5.62
C MET A 64 -7.26 2.08 5.29
N ALA A 65 -7.53 1.36 4.20
CA ALA A 65 -8.90 0.98 3.83
C ALA A 65 -9.40 -0.19 4.69
N LEU A 66 -8.58 -1.23 4.88
CA LEU A 66 -8.99 -2.42 5.62
C LEU A 66 -9.32 -2.10 7.08
N ASN A 67 -8.51 -1.29 7.76
CA ASN A 67 -8.75 -0.91 9.15
C ASN A 67 -10.00 -0.04 9.27
N LEU A 68 -10.19 0.93 8.37
CA LEU A 68 -11.40 1.77 8.35
C LEU A 68 -12.69 0.93 8.21
N LEU A 69 -12.65 -0.13 7.41
CA LEU A 69 -13.77 -1.06 7.24
C LEU A 69 -13.96 -1.95 8.48
N ALA A 70 -12.87 -2.48 9.05
CA ALA A 70 -12.91 -3.31 10.25
C ALA A 70 -13.44 -2.54 11.46
N GLU A 71 -13.06 -1.26 11.63
CA GLU A 71 -13.54 -0.39 12.71
C GLU A 71 -15.07 -0.25 12.72
N GLN A 72 -15.73 -0.32 11.56
CA GLN A 72 -17.20 -0.29 11.47
C GLN A 72 -17.86 -1.56 12.06
N THR A 73 -17.09 -2.61 12.28
CA THR A 73 -17.55 -3.85 12.94
C THR A 73 -17.13 -3.94 14.40
N GLY A 74 -16.45 -2.89 14.92
CA GLY A 74 -15.96 -2.82 16.30
C GLY A 74 -14.57 -3.43 16.52
N TYR A 75 -13.84 -3.77 15.43
CA TYR A 75 -12.48 -4.30 15.50
C TYR A 75 -11.48 -3.28 14.93
N PRO A 76 -10.29 -3.14 15.52
CA PRO A 76 -9.29 -2.16 15.05
C PRO A 76 -8.67 -2.54 13.69
N PHE A 77 -8.72 -3.82 13.31
CA PHE A 77 -8.24 -4.36 12.05
C PHE A 77 -8.83 -5.76 11.80
N ASP A 78 -8.74 -6.24 10.57
CA ASP A 78 -9.11 -7.60 10.20
C ASP A 78 -7.95 -8.57 10.48
N ALA A 79 -8.00 -9.25 11.63
CA ALA A 79 -6.95 -10.16 12.06
C ALA A 79 -6.80 -11.32 11.05
N ASN A 80 -5.60 -11.51 10.52
CA ASN A 80 -5.24 -12.54 9.53
C ASN A 80 -6.11 -12.53 8.25
N GLY A 81 -6.88 -11.46 8.00
CA GLY A 81 -7.80 -11.39 6.87
C GLY A 81 -9.05 -12.26 7.01
N GLU A 82 -9.42 -12.63 8.24
CA GLU A 82 -10.53 -13.56 8.50
C GLU A 82 -11.92 -13.02 8.12
N MET A 83 -12.14 -11.72 8.23
CA MET A 83 -13.40 -11.11 7.77
C MET A 83 -13.44 -11.05 6.25
N ALA A 84 -12.33 -10.65 5.62
CA ALA A 84 -12.18 -10.61 4.17
C ALA A 84 -12.39 -12.01 3.56
N ARG A 85 -11.77 -13.05 4.12
CA ARG A 85 -11.91 -14.45 3.68
C ARG A 85 -13.36 -14.95 3.65
N ARG A 86 -14.24 -14.38 4.48
CA ARG A 86 -15.68 -14.72 4.55
C ARG A 86 -16.56 -13.82 3.69
N GLY A 87 -15.96 -12.84 3.04
CA GLY A 87 -16.62 -11.95 2.09
C GLY A 87 -16.69 -12.55 0.69
N VAL A 88 -17.50 -11.93 -0.14
CA VAL A 88 -17.64 -12.27 -1.56
C VAL A 88 -17.03 -11.14 -2.38
N LEU A 89 -16.13 -11.49 -3.28
CA LEU A 89 -15.51 -10.55 -4.21
C LEU A 89 -16.57 -9.88 -5.09
N ASN A 90 -16.59 -8.56 -5.11
CA ASN A 90 -17.42 -7.79 -6.02
C ASN A 90 -16.58 -7.29 -7.21
N ILE A 91 -16.79 -7.89 -8.38
CA ILE A 91 -16.03 -7.60 -9.59
C ILE A 91 -16.21 -6.16 -10.05
N GLU A 92 -17.44 -5.62 -9.98
CA GLU A 92 -17.71 -4.24 -10.43
C GLU A 92 -16.94 -3.21 -9.58
N LEU A 93 -16.90 -3.41 -8.26
CA LEU A 93 -16.12 -2.54 -7.38
C LEU A 93 -14.62 -2.73 -7.61
N LEU A 94 -14.14 -3.96 -7.78
CA LEU A 94 -12.74 -4.26 -8.09
C LEU A 94 -12.27 -3.54 -9.35
N GLU A 95 -13.07 -3.60 -10.43
CA GLU A 95 -12.77 -2.91 -11.69
C GLU A 95 -12.71 -1.40 -11.50
N LYS A 96 -13.65 -0.81 -10.76
CA LYS A 96 -13.64 0.62 -10.42
C LYS A 96 -12.40 1.02 -9.63
N LEU A 97 -12.00 0.24 -8.63
CA LEU A 97 -10.80 0.49 -7.83
C LEU A 97 -9.54 0.39 -8.70
N ASN A 98 -9.42 -0.65 -9.52
CA ASN A 98 -8.27 -0.85 -10.40
C ASN A 98 -8.17 0.21 -11.52
N SER A 99 -9.28 0.83 -11.91
CA SER A 99 -9.32 1.88 -12.95
C SER A 99 -9.03 3.29 -12.44
N LEU A 100 -8.78 3.48 -11.15
CA LEU A 100 -8.41 4.79 -10.62
C LEU A 100 -7.14 5.31 -11.29
N SER A 101 -7.14 6.56 -11.68
CA SER A 101 -6.09 7.20 -12.48
C SER A 101 -4.69 7.13 -11.86
N TYR A 102 -4.58 6.96 -10.55
CA TYR A 102 -3.32 6.79 -9.87
C TYR A 102 -2.54 5.56 -10.39
N TYR A 103 -3.23 4.46 -10.66
CA TYR A 103 -2.57 3.20 -11.03
C TYR A 103 -1.95 3.22 -12.44
N SER A 104 -2.39 4.14 -13.29
CA SER A 104 -1.81 4.38 -14.62
C SER A 104 -0.77 5.51 -14.67
N GLN A 105 -0.44 6.13 -13.54
CA GLN A 105 0.58 7.19 -13.50
C GLN A 105 1.98 6.63 -13.68
N GLU A 106 2.83 7.42 -14.34
CA GLU A 106 4.27 7.15 -14.45
C GLU A 106 4.97 7.30 -13.10
N LEU A 107 6.10 6.60 -12.95
CA LEU A 107 6.94 6.68 -11.76
C LEU A 107 7.88 7.91 -11.82
N PRO A 108 8.24 8.49 -10.68
CA PRO A 108 7.81 8.14 -9.32
C PRO A 108 6.43 8.69 -8.98
N LYS A 109 5.67 7.95 -8.19
CA LYS A 109 4.34 8.34 -7.73
C LYS A 109 4.14 8.10 -6.25
N SER A 110 3.31 8.92 -5.58
CA SER A 110 3.01 8.73 -4.18
C SER A 110 1.53 8.95 -3.86
N LEU A 111 1.05 8.31 -2.80
CA LEU A 111 -0.30 8.39 -2.27
C LEU A 111 -0.31 9.11 -0.92
N GLY A 112 -1.38 9.86 -0.68
CA GLY A 112 -1.65 10.48 0.60
C GLY A 112 -3.05 10.16 1.10
N LYS A 113 -3.30 10.50 2.36
CA LYS A 113 -4.62 10.35 2.99
C LYS A 113 -5.67 11.13 2.22
N GLU A 114 -5.33 12.32 1.72
CA GLU A 114 -6.21 13.21 0.96
C GLU A 114 -6.66 12.56 -0.35
N TRP A 115 -5.77 11.83 -1.01
CA TRP A 115 -6.11 11.09 -2.22
C TRP A 115 -7.06 9.93 -1.91
N PHE A 116 -6.79 9.18 -0.84
CA PHE A 116 -7.66 8.10 -0.36
C PHE A 116 -9.08 8.62 -0.07
N GLU A 117 -9.19 9.69 0.70
CA GLU A 117 -10.49 10.28 1.07
C GLU A 117 -11.27 10.83 -0.14
N ARG A 118 -10.56 11.35 -1.14
CA ARG A 118 -11.17 11.97 -2.30
C ARG A 118 -11.56 10.98 -3.39
N HIS A 119 -10.77 9.93 -3.61
CA HIS A 119 -10.91 9.07 -4.78
C HIS A 119 -11.28 7.62 -4.47
N PHE A 120 -10.74 7.06 -3.39
CA PHE A 120 -10.93 5.65 -3.06
C PHE A 120 -12.15 5.44 -2.15
N LEU A 121 -12.21 6.17 -1.05
CA LEU A 121 -13.27 6.04 -0.04
C LEU A 121 -14.69 6.24 -0.58
N PRO A 122 -14.98 7.19 -1.50
CA PRO A 122 -16.32 7.34 -2.06
C PRO A 122 -16.81 6.12 -2.83
N LEU A 123 -15.92 5.34 -3.45
CA LEU A 123 -16.28 4.11 -4.15
C LEU A 123 -16.77 3.04 -3.16
N LEU A 124 -16.15 2.95 -1.98
CA LEU A 124 -16.59 2.04 -0.93
C LEU A 124 -17.96 2.47 -0.37
N GLY A 125 -18.12 3.77 -0.08
CA GLY A 125 -19.35 4.31 0.51
C GLY A 125 -20.57 4.31 -0.42
N SER A 126 -20.36 4.33 -1.73
CA SER A 126 -21.43 4.26 -2.72
C SER A 126 -21.91 2.83 -3.00
N SER A 127 -21.15 1.84 -2.58
CA SER A 127 -21.52 0.42 -2.73
C SER A 127 -22.51 0.00 -1.63
N GLN A 128 -23.48 -0.83 -1.99
CA GLN A 128 -24.41 -1.43 -1.01
C GLN A 128 -23.92 -2.81 -0.53
N LEU A 129 -22.58 -2.96 -0.44
CA LEU A 129 -21.94 -4.22 -0.09
C LEU A 129 -21.81 -4.36 1.43
N THR A 130 -21.72 -5.59 1.91
CA THR A 130 -21.39 -5.83 3.30
C THR A 130 -19.92 -5.46 3.59
N ILE A 131 -19.59 -5.18 4.84
CA ILE A 131 -18.20 -4.88 5.23
C ILE A 131 -17.26 -6.04 4.85
N ARG A 132 -17.71 -7.28 4.93
CA ARG A 132 -16.91 -8.45 4.55
C ARG A 132 -16.61 -8.48 3.05
N ASP A 133 -17.61 -8.16 2.23
CA ASP A 133 -17.43 -8.11 0.76
C ASP A 133 -16.53 -6.94 0.35
N LEU A 134 -16.65 -5.80 1.05
CA LEU A 134 -15.73 -4.68 0.87
C LEU A 134 -14.29 -5.06 1.24
N LEU A 135 -14.09 -5.72 2.39
CA LEU A 135 -12.78 -6.20 2.82
C LEU A 135 -12.19 -7.20 1.81
N ALA A 136 -12.98 -8.19 1.36
CA ALA A 136 -12.56 -9.15 0.35
C ALA A 136 -12.14 -8.45 -0.95
N THR A 137 -12.95 -7.50 -1.41
CA THR A 137 -12.70 -6.77 -2.67
C THR A 137 -11.48 -5.84 -2.55
N CYS A 138 -11.29 -5.16 -1.42
CA CYS A 138 -10.11 -4.34 -1.18
C CYS A 138 -8.83 -5.18 -1.07
N THR A 139 -8.89 -6.35 -0.45
CA THR A 139 -7.75 -7.28 -0.35
C THR A 139 -7.35 -7.78 -1.73
N GLU A 140 -8.32 -8.18 -2.57
CA GLU A 140 -8.06 -8.58 -3.96
C GLU A 140 -7.48 -7.43 -4.78
N HIS A 141 -8.00 -6.21 -4.62
CA HIS A 141 -7.43 -5.03 -5.25
C HIS A 141 -5.95 -4.84 -4.87
N MET A 142 -5.61 -4.98 -3.59
CA MET A 142 -4.22 -4.91 -3.11
C MET A 142 -3.36 -5.99 -3.78
N ALA A 143 -3.85 -7.24 -3.82
CA ALA A 143 -3.13 -8.35 -4.44
C ALA A 143 -2.84 -8.08 -5.92
N VAL A 144 -3.84 -7.59 -6.67
CA VAL A 144 -3.68 -7.22 -8.09
C VAL A 144 -2.63 -6.13 -8.26
N GLN A 145 -2.69 -5.04 -7.48
CA GLN A 145 -1.75 -3.92 -7.62
C GLN A 145 -0.33 -4.30 -7.21
N ILE A 146 -0.17 -5.14 -6.20
CA ILE A 146 1.14 -5.65 -5.77
C ILE A 146 1.71 -6.61 -6.82
N ALA A 147 0.90 -7.55 -7.33
CA ALA A 147 1.34 -8.51 -8.33
C ALA A 147 1.85 -7.85 -9.62
N GLN A 148 1.21 -6.78 -10.08
CA GLN A 148 1.61 -6.03 -11.27
C GLN A 148 3.03 -5.46 -11.19
N ILE A 149 3.53 -5.15 -9.98
CA ILE A 149 4.90 -4.65 -9.80
C ILE A 149 5.93 -5.70 -10.16
N PHE A 150 5.63 -6.95 -9.85
CA PHE A 150 6.56 -8.07 -10.02
C PHE A 150 6.38 -8.78 -11.36
N GLU A 151 5.47 -8.31 -12.22
CA GLU A 151 5.26 -8.90 -13.54
C GLU A 151 6.52 -8.80 -14.39
N GLY A 152 7.02 -9.95 -14.84
CA GLY A 152 8.25 -10.04 -15.64
C GLY A 152 9.55 -9.99 -14.83
N TRP A 153 9.49 -9.85 -13.49
CA TRP A 153 10.65 -9.88 -12.61
C TRP A 153 10.83 -11.25 -11.94
N THR A 154 12.08 -11.58 -11.67
CA THR A 154 12.47 -12.74 -10.88
C THR A 154 13.46 -12.26 -9.80
N GLY A 155 13.24 -12.67 -8.56
CA GLY A 155 14.12 -12.24 -7.46
C GLY A 155 13.48 -12.45 -6.10
N SER A 156 14.17 -11.97 -5.08
CA SER A 156 13.75 -12.03 -3.68
C SER A 156 13.00 -10.76 -3.27
N VAL A 157 11.92 -10.93 -2.50
CA VAL A 157 11.13 -9.82 -1.97
C VAL A 157 11.09 -9.93 -0.45
N LEU A 158 11.54 -8.89 0.24
CA LEU A 158 11.31 -8.73 1.67
C LEU A 158 9.96 -8.05 1.88
N VAL A 159 9.02 -8.76 2.50
CA VAL A 159 7.70 -8.22 2.84
C VAL A 159 7.67 -7.78 4.30
N THR A 160 7.26 -6.53 4.55
CA THR A 160 7.20 -5.91 5.87
C THR A 160 5.87 -5.20 6.10
N GLY A 161 5.71 -4.59 7.28
CA GLY A 161 4.49 -3.88 7.66
C GLY A 161 3.41 -4.80 8.22
N GLY A 162 2.33 -4.21 8.73
CA GLY A 162 1.24 -4.96 9.35
C GLY A 162 0.49 -5.89 8.38
N GLY A 163 0.43 -5.52 7.10
CA GLY A 163 -0.21 -6.33 6.06
C GLY A 163 0.53 -7.63 5.73
N ALA A 164 1.82 -7.75 6.10
CA ALA A 164 2.57 -9.00 5.97
C ALA A 164 2.00 -10.16 6.81
N PHE A 165 1.16 -9.85 7.79
CA PHE A 165 0.46 -10.83 8.63
C PHE A 165 -0.97 -11.12 8.15
N ASN A 166 -1.40 -10.57 7.04
CA ASN A 166 -2.70 -10.89 6.45
C ASN A 166 -2.58 -12.18 5.63
N GLU A 167 -3.07 -13.27 6.20
CA GLU A 167 -2.99 -14.62 5.58
C GLU A 167 -3.97 -14.80 4.41
N PHE A 168 -4.83 -13.84 4.16
CA PHE A 168 -5.76 -13.85 3.03
C PHE A 168 -5.24 -13.08 1.82
N LEU A 169 -4.32 -12.14 2.04
CA LEU A 169 -3.62 -11.42 0.98
C LEU A 169 -2.55 -12.31 0.36
#